data_3f42cd5b42df9ad6ac673c2db0290d62
#
_entry.id   3f42cd5b42df9ad6ac673c2db0290d62
#
_cell.length_a   1.000
_cell.length_b   1.000
_cell.length_c   1.000
_cell.angle_alpha   90.00
_cell.angle_beta   90.00
_cell.angle_gamma   90.00
#
_symmetry.space_group_name_H-M   'P 1'
#
loop_
_entity.id
_entity.type
_entity.pdbx_description
1 polymer ?
#
loop_
_entity_poly.entity_id
_entity_poly.type
_entity_poly.pdbx_seq_one_letter_code
_entity_poly.pdbx_strand_id
1 'polypeptide(L)'
;MPNLRQMEIVTDVDKLNVDLQATLMKYRTIKQWAYIVHDKDDTRAHYHIYLNFGTSSVNTALVASWFQIPENFINKVKGRKTDMLLYLTHGNDSQRNKHQYDTKEVIANFDFETEITNASIIGDRKSVV
;
A
#
# COMPACT_ATOMS: atom_id res chain seq x y z
N MET A 1 -5.36 -21.07 1.36
CA MET A 1 -4.88 -19.74 1.73
C MET A 1 -3.84 -19.27 0.74
N PRO A 2 -4.01 -18.13 0.09
CA PRO A 2 -3.05 -17.72 -0.91
C PRO A 2 -1.73 -17.26 -0.28
N ASN A 3 -0.66 -17.49 -1.00
CA ASN A 3 0.65 -16.93 -0.73
C ASN A 3 0.92 -15.83 -1.75
N LEU A 4 1.25 -14.65 -1.30
CA LEU A 4 1.41 -13.48 -2.15
C LEU A 4 2.75 -12.81 -1.89
N ARG A 5 3.34 -12.24 -2.94
CA ARG A 5 4.57 -11.44 -2.84
C ARG A 5 4.29 -10.00 -2.47
N GLN A 6 3.13 -9.51 -2.83
CA GLN A 6 2.69 -8.15 -2.54
C GLN A 6 1.25 -8.18 -2.07
N MET A 7 0.96 -7.36 -1.07
CA MET A 7 -0.36 -7.31 -0.46
C MET A 7 -0.77 -5.86 -0.21
N GLU A 8 -2.06 -5.60 -0.25
CA GLU A 8 -2.66 -4.37 0.23
C GLU A 8 -3.54 -4.70 1.42
N ILE A 9 -3.43 -3.92 2.49
CA ILE A 9 -4.32 -4.02 3.63
C ILE A 9 -5.14 -2.75 3.70
N VAL A 10 -6.46 -2.91 3.78
CA VAL A 10 -7.40 -1.79 4.00
C VAL A 10 -8.13 -2.06 5.29
N THR A 11 -7.99 -1.18 6.27
CA THR A 11 -8.64 -1.32 7.58
C THR A 11 -8.97 0.05 8.15
N ASP A 12 -10.12 0.16 8.80
CA ASP A 12 -10.45 1.36 9.54
C ASP A 12 -9.40 1.60 10.62
N VAL A 13 -9.08 2.87 10.86
CA VAL A 13 -8.05 3.24 11.87
C VAL A 13 -8.42 2.68 13.24
N ASP A 14 -9.68 2.75 13.62
CA ASP A 14 -10.15 2.29 14.93
C ASP A 14 -10.26 0.76 15.05
N LYS A 15 -10.14 0.03 13.94
CA LYS A 15 -10.13 -1.45 13.95
C LYS A 15 -8.74 -2.05 14.04
N LEU A 16 -7.70 -1.23 13.88
CA LEU A 16 -6.31 -1.70 13.98
C LEU A 16 -5.83 -1.50 15.42
N ASN A 17 -5.63 -2.61 16.13
CA ASN A 17 -5.31 -2.60 17.56
C ASN A 17 -3.84 -2.82 17.85
N VAL A 18 -2.98 -2.75 16.83
CA VAL A 18 -1.52 -2.89 16.98
C VAL A 18 -0.86 -1.57 16.59
N ASP A 19 0.37 -1.36 17.07
CA ASP A 19 1.19 -0.25 16.58
C ASP A 19 1.63 -0.60 15.17
N LEU A 20 1.10 0.12 14.18
CA LEU A 20 1.32 -0.21 12.77
C LEU A 20 2.79 -0.17 12.41
N GLN A 21 3.47 0.94 12.72
CA GLN A 21 4.87 1.09 12.33
C GLN A 21 5.77 0.08 13.02
N ALA A 22 5.55 -0.15 14.32
CA ALA A 22 6.30 -1.16 15.06
C ALA A 22 6.10 -2.56 14.47
N THR A 23 4.88 -2.89 14.07
CA THR A 23 4.56 -4.18 13.45
C THR A 23 5.25 -4.32 12.09
N LEU A 24 5.22 -3.28 11.27
CA LEU A 24 5.88 -3.27 9.97
C LEU A 24 7.38 -3.47 10.10
N MET A 25 8.00 -2.89 11.11
CA MET A 25 9.44 -2.98 11.34
C MET A 25 9.86 -4.29 12.00
N LYS A 26 8.94 -4.93 12.72
CA LYS A 26 9.21 -6.19 13.43
C LYS A 26 9.43 -7.37 12.47
N TYR A 27 8.66 -7.43 11.40
CA TYR A 27 8.66 -8.58 10.48
C TYR A 27 9.55 -8.29 9.28
N ARG A 28 10.80 -8.71 9.36
CA ARG A 28 11.84 -8.42 8.35
C ARG A 28 11.58 -9.06 7.00
N THR A 29 10.68 -10.04 6.91
CA THR A 29 10.22 -10.57 5.62
C THR A 29 9.56 -9.48 4.78
N ILE A 30 9.00 -8.46 5.41
CA ILE A 30 8.47 -7.30 4.70
C ILE A 30 9.65 -6.44 4.24
N LYS A 31 9.97 -6.52 2.95
CA LYS A 31 11.14 -5.81 2.38
C LYS A 31 10.85 -4.32 2.17
N GLN A 32 9.66 -4.01 1.68
CA GLN A 32 9.20 -2.65 1.50
C GLN A 32 7.79 -2.52 2.03
N TRP A 33 7.50 -1.39 2.66
CA TRP A 33 6.16 -1.08 3.11
C TRP A 33 5.90 0.41 2.98
N ALA A 34 4.65 0.75 2.74
CA ALA A 34 4.18 2.12 2.70
C ALA A 34 2.74 2.16 3.21
N TYR A 35 2.38 3.23 3.88
CA TYR A 35 0.99 3.39 4.31
C TYR A 35 0.59 4.86 4.37
N ILE A 36 -0.71 5.07 4.32
CA ILE A 36 -1.31 6.39 4.43
C ILE A 36 -2.65 6.23 5.14
N VAL A 37 -3.11 7.30 5.80
CA VAL A 37 -4.46 7.39 6.33
C VAL A 37 -5.30 8.18 5.34
N HIS A 38 -6.40 7.60 4.88
CA HIS A 38 -7.41 8.29 4.10
C HIS A 38 -8.48 8.80 5.06
N ASP A 39 -8.39 10.08 5.44
CA ASP A 39 -9.31 10.69 6.39
C ASP A 39 -10.12 11.84 5.79
N LYS A 40 -9.92 12.12 4.50
CA LYS A 40 -10.62 13.19 3.76
C LYS A 40 -11.56 12.65 2.69
N ASP A 41 -11.79 11.34 2.71
CA ASP A 41 -12.80 10.69 1.87
C ASP A 41 -14.15 10.76 2.57
N ASP A 42 -15.21 10.40 1.85
CA ASP A 42 -16.57 10.37 2.38
C ASP A 42 -16.80 9.24 3.39
N THR A 43 -15.83 8.38 3.59
CA THR A 43 -15.90 7.25 4.51
C THR A 43 -15.11 7.52 5.78
N ARG A 44 -15.19 6.61 6.75
CA ARG A 44 -14.36 6.68 7.96
C ARG A 44 -12.88 6.71 7.63
N ALA A 45 -12.11 7.33 8.50
CA ALA A 45 -10.65 7.28 8.40
C ALA A 45 -10.18 5.82 8.35
N HIS A 46 -9.40 5.49 7.35
CA HIS A 46 -8.91 4.12 7.16
C HIS A 46 -7.49 4.13 6.64
N TYR A 47 -6.74 3.07 6.98
CA TYR A 47 -5.41 2.86 6.46
C TYR A 47 -5.46 2.17 5.11
N HIS A 48 -4.58 2.58 4.21
CA HIS A 48 -4.14 1.81 3.06
C HIS A 48 -2.68 1.44 3.28
N ILE A 49 -2.38 0.17 3.34
CA ILE A 49 -1.05 -0.34 3.68
C ILE A 49 -0.57 -1.21 2.52
N TYR A 50 0.61 -0.90 2.00
CA TYR A 50 1.27 -1.69 0.96
C TYR A 50 2.39 -2.50 1.58
N LEU A 51 2.44 -3.79 1.27
CA LEU A 51 3.49 -4.71 1.71
C LEU A 51 4.11 -5.37 0.48
N ASN A 52 5.45 -5.40 0.46
CA ASN A 52 6.21 -6.08 -0.58
C ASN A 52 7.22 -7.02 0.08
N PHE A 53 7.10 -8.31 -0.21
CA PHE A 53 7.96 -9.34 0.35
C PHE A 53 9.12 -9.70 -0.58
N GLY A 54 9.29 -8.95 -1.68
CA GLY A 54 10.37 -9.20 -2.63
C GLY A 54 10.10 -10.47 -3.44
N THR A 55 11.06 -11.38 -3.42
CA THR A 55 10.94 -12.66 -4.15
C THR A 55 10.23 -13.74 -3.34
N SER A 56 9.96 -13.49 -2.06
CA SER A 56 9.26 -14.43 -1.18
C SER A 56 7.75 -14.26 -1.31
N SER A 57 7.01 -15.35 -1.23
CA SER A 57 5.56 -15.28 -1.08
C SER A 57 5.18 -15.71 0.33
N VAL A 58 4.23 -15.00 0.92
CA VAL A 58 3.84 -15.17 2.32
C VAL A 58 2.35 -15.43 2.39
N ASN A 59 1.94 -16.29 3.30
CA ASN A 59 0.56 -16.67 3.48
C ASN A 59 -0.24 -15.50 4.07
N THR A 60 -1.39 -15.20 3.46
CA THR A 60 -2.22 -14.07 3.89
C THR A 60 -2.78 -14.25 5.30
N ALA A 61 -3.10 -15.47 5.70
CA ALA A 61 -3.59 -15.72 7.06
C ALA A 61 -2.51 -15.43 8.11
N LEU A 62 -1.26 -15.75 7.80
CA LEU A 62 -0.12 -15.44 8.68
C LEU A 62 0.04 -13.92 8.82
N VAL A 63 0.01 -13.20 7.71
CA VAL A 63 0.13 -11.73 7.73
C VAL A 63 -1.02 -11.11 8.51
N ALA A 64 -2.24 -11.59 8.32
CA ALA A 64 -3.39 -11.12 9.08
C ALA A 64 -3.17 -11.28 10.58
N SER A 65 -2.54 -12.38 10.99
CA SER A 65 -2.23 -12.60 12.41
C SER A 65 -1.22 -11.59 12.96
N TRP A 66 -0.26 -11.15 12.16
CA TRP A 66 0.71 -10.13 12.58
C TRP A 66 0.03 -8.80 12.92
N PHE A 67 -0.98 -8.43 12.15
CA PHE A 67 -1.70 -7.18 12.32
C PHE A 67 -2.98 -7.33 13.15
N GLN A 68 -3.31 -8.56 13.55
CA GLN A 68 -4.51 -8.88 14.33
C GLN A 68 -5.78 -8.38 13.66
N ILE A 69 -5.89 -8.66 12.37
CA ILE A 69 -7.02 -8.26 11.52
C ILE A 69 -7.63 -9.49 10.84
N PRO A 70 -8.90 -9.41 10.40
CA PRO A 70 -9.48 -10.48 9.56
C PRO A 70 -8.69 -10.63 8.26
N GLU A 71 -8.55 -11.84 7.78
CA GLU A 71 -7.82 -12.12 6.55
C GLU A 71 -8.42 -11.41 5.35
N ASN A 72 -9.74 -11.21 5.32
CA ASN A 72 -10.41 -10.55 4.20
C ASN A 72 -10.10 -9.05 4.10
N PHE A 73 -9.36 -8.48 5.05
CA PHE A 73 -8.86 -7.11 4.94
C PHE A 73 -7.62 -7.04 4.05
N ILE A 74 -7.04 -8.21 3.70
CA ILE A 74 -5.84 -8.29 2.87
C ILE A 74 -6.26 -8.59 1.44
N ASN A 75 -5.79 -7.77 0.50
CA ASN A 75 -6.09 -7.91 -0.91
C ASN A 75 -4.82 -8.19 -1.69
N LYS A 76 -4.97 -8.98 -2.76
CA LYS A 76 -3.91 -9.16 -3.74
C LYS A 76 -3.70 -7.85 -4.49
N VAL A 77 -2.44 -7.44 -4.66
CA VAL A 77 -2.10 -6.29 -5.50
C VAL A 77 -2.33 -6.69 -6.95
N LYS A 78 -3.24 -5.99 -7.61
CA LYS A 78 -3.55 -6.20 -9.03
C LYS A 78 -2.78 -5.20 -9.86
N GLY A 79 -2.28 -5.66 -11.02
CA GLY A 79 -1.51 -4.80 -11.90
C GLY A 79 -0.10 -4.59 -11.39
N ARG A 80 0.49 -3.46 -11.77
CA ARG A 80 1.88 -3.16 -11.46
C ARG A 80 2.02 -2.52 -10.08
N LYS A 81 3.20 -2.69 -9.49
CA LYS A 81 3.56 -2.06 -8.22
C LYS A 81 3.28 -0.54 -8.25
N THR A 82 3.63 0.11 -9.36
CA THR A 82 3.46 1.55 -9.50
C THR A 82 1.99 1.98 -9.46
N ASP A 83 1.10 1.17 -10.02
CA ASP A 83 -0.35 1.45 -9.97
C ASP A 83 -0.84 1.40 -8.52
N MET A 84 -0.36 0.45 -7.74
CA MET A 84 -0.71 0.33 -6.33
C MET A 84 -0.17 1.53 -5.53
N LEU A 85 1.07 1.94 -5.79
CA LEU A 85 1.66 3.08 -5.09
C LEU A 85 0.92 4.38 -5.41
N LEU A 86 0.54 4.59 -6.66
CA LEU A 86 -0.26 5.77 -7.05
C LEU A 86 -1.64 5.75 -6.36
N TYR A 87 -2.22 4.58 -6.20
CA TYR A 87 -3.51 4.44 -5.52
C TYR A 87 -3.47 4.95 -4.08
N LEU A 88 -2.34 4.87 -3.39
CA LEU A 88 -2.21 5.33 -2.01
C LEU A 88 -2.56 6.82 -1.87
N THR A 89 -2.24 7.64 -2.87
CA THR A 89 -2.56 9.07 -2.86
C THR A 89 -3.73 9.42 -3.79
N HIS A 90 -4.40 8.42 -4.38
CA HIS A 90 -5.42 8.59 -5.43
C HIS A 90 -4.84 9.28 -6.68
N GLY A 91 -3.57 9.04 -6.96
CA GLY A 91 -2.86 9.69 -8.05
C GLY A 91 -3.06 9.06 -9.43
N ASN A 92 -3.71 7.90 -9.52
CA ASN A 92 -3.99 7.27 -10.80
C ASN A 92 -5.32 7.76 -11.38
N ASP A 93 -5.47 7.63 -12.70
CA ASP A 93 -6.61 8.21 -13.43
C ASP A 93 -7.97 7.71 -12.92
N SER A 94 -8.07 6.45 -12.52
CA SER A 94 -9.31 5.88 -12.02
C SER A 94 -9.78 6.52 -10.71
N GLN A 95 -8.90 7.20 -9.99
CA GLN A 95 -9.17 7.82 -8.71
C GLN A 95 -9.22 9.35 -8.77
N ARG A 96 -9.29 9.91 -9.98
CA ARG A 96 -9.21 11.35 -10.23
C ARG A 96 -10.28 12.15 -9.47
N ASN A 97 -11.46 11.59 -9.30
CA ASN A 97 -12.59 12.26 -8.64
C ASN A 97 -12.52 12.23 -7.12
N LYS A 98 -11.56 11.52 -6.56
CA LYS A 98 -11.37 11.43 -5.11
C LYS A 98 -10.38 12.48 -4.65
N HIS A 99 -10.37 12.74 -3.34
CA HIS A 99 -9.40 13.64 -2.76
C HIS A 99 -7.97 13.18 -3.12
N GLN A 100 -7.15 14.12 -3.57
CA GLN A 100 -5.76 13.83 -3.93
C GLN A 100 -4.88 14.10 -2.70
N TYR A 101 -4.30 13.05 -2.16
CA TYR A 101 -3.41 13.17 -1.01
C TYR A 101 -2.01 13.55 -1.45
N ASP A 102 -1.30 14.32 -0.62
CA ASP A 102 0.09 14.67 -0.86
C ASP A 102 0.97 13.42 -0.67
N THR A 103 1.97 13.25 -1.54
CA THR A 103 2.93 12.14 -1.38
C THR A 103 3.65 12.18 -0.04
N LYS A 104 3.78 13.37 0.56
CA LYS A 104 4.40 13.53 1.87
C LYS A 104 3.58 12.95 3.01
N GLU A 105 2.29 12.68 2.78
CA GLU A 105 1.45 12.00 3.76
C GLU A 105 1.69 10.50 3.82
N VAL A 106 2.36 9.95 2.81
CA VAL A 106 2.73 8.52 2.79
C VAL A 106 3.96 8.29 3.66
N ILE A 107 3.87 7.30 4.55
CA ILE A 107 4.99 6.85 5.38
C ILE A 107 5.48 5.53 4.80
N ALA A 108 6.76 5.46 4.48
CA ALA A 108 7.34 4.30 3.80
C ALA A 108 8.77 4.06 4.27
N ASN A 109 9.24 2.83 4.09
CA ASN A 109 10.65 2.48 4.36
C ASN A 109 11.52 2.56 3.11
N PHE A 110 11.02 3.17 2.04
CA PHE A 110 11.73 3.42 0.79
C PHE A 110 11.35 4.80 0.27
N ASP A 111 12.06 5.26 -0.77
CA ASP A 111 11.79 6.58 -1.36
C ASP A 111 10.56 6.51 -2.27
N PHE A 112 9.40 6.74 -1.68
CA PHE A 112 8.10 6.64 -2.34
C PHE A 112 8.00 7.63 -3.52
N GLU A 113 8.44 8.88 -3.33
CA GLU A 113 8.34 9.90 -4.37
C GLU A 113 9.17 9.54 -5.59
N THR A 114 10.38 9.03 -5.39
CA THR A 114 11.25 8.58 -6.48
C THR A 114 10.63 7.43 -7.25
N GLU A 115 10.03 6.48 -6.54
CA GLU A 115 9.38 5.32 -7.18
C GLU A 115 8.26 5.74 -8.12
N ILE A 116 7.37 6.64 -7.69
CA ILE A 116 6.26 7.08 -8.54
C ILE A 116 6.73 8.03 -9.64
N THR A 117 7.76 8.84 -9.39
CA THR A 117 8.32 9.73 -10.39
C THR A 117 8.96 8.94 -11.53
N ASN A 118 9.73 7.91 -11.20
CA ASN A 118 10.34 7.04 -12.20
C ASN A 118 9.29 6.35 -13.05
N ALA A 119 8.18 5.92 -12.46
CA ALA A 119 7.08 5.32 -13.19
C ALA A 119 6.46 6.30 -14.19
N SER A 120 6.26 7.55 -13.76
CA SER A 120 5.73 8.60 -14.64
C SER A 120 6.65 8.90 -15.79
N ILE A 121 7.95 8.99 -15.56
CA ILE A 121 8.96 9.21 -16.60
C ILE A 121 8.93 8.08 -17.62
N ILE A 122 8.87 6.84 -17.19
CA ILE A 122 8.80 5.68 -18.05
C ILE A 122 7.52 5.72 -18.88
N GLY A 123 6.40 6.10 -18.29
CA GLY A 123 5.14 6.26 -18.99
C GLY A 123 5.22 7.34 -20.08
N ASP A 124 5.83 8.47 -19.76
CA ASP A 124 6.02 9.57 -20.74
C ASP A 124 6.88 9.14 -21.92
N ARG A 125 7.94 8.39 -21.67
CA ARG A 125 8.79 7.86 -22.74
C ARG A 125 7.99 6.99 -23.71
N LYS A 126 7.10 6.17 -23.21
CA LYS A 126 6.25 5.34 -24.05
C LYS A 126 5.34 6.17 -24.94
N SER A 127 4.85 7.29 -24.43
CA SER A 127 3.96 8.15 -25.16
C SER A 127 4.69 8.99 -26.22
N VAL A 128 5.96 9.22 -26.05
CA VAL A 128 6.78 10.01 -27.00
C VAL A 128 7.23 9.18 -28.21
N VAL A 129 7.39 7.89 -28.02
CA VAL A 129 7.78 6.99 -29.11
C VAL A 129 6.60 6.60 -29.98
#